data_23b29731d7c37aace3bf63b517d6e126
#
_entry.id   23b29731d7c37aace3bf63b517d6e126
#
_cell.length_a   1.000
_cell.length_b   1.000
_cell.length_c   1.000
_cell.angle_alpha   90.00
_cell.angle_beta   90.00
_cell.angle_gamma   90.00
#
_symmetry.space_group_name_H-M   'P 1'
#
loop_
_entity.id
_entity.type
_entity.pdbx_description
1 polymer ?
#
loop_
_entity_poly.entity_id
_entity_poly.type
_entity_poly.pdbx_seq_one_letter_code
_entity_poly.pdbx_strand_id
1 'polypeptide(L)'
;MNIIVNGKHLRITPALKNYAVEKIGKFEKYFSNKAEASVTLSVEKYRHKAEVLLRANGVMIQAESVTGEVYSAIDEVVEKLEKQIKKYKEKLVSHRKGEGKKLKPSAV
;
A
#
# COMPACT_ATOMS: atom_id res chain seq x y z
N MET A 1 9.67 8.72 1.18
CA MET A 1 9.10 7.69 0.30
C MET A 1 8.93 8.23 -1.11
N ASN A 2 9.39 7.48 -2.07
CA ASN A 2 9.26 7.88 -3.46
C ASN A 2 8.03 7.18 -4.04
N ILE A 3 7.07 7.97 -4.52
CA ILE A 3 5.81 7.42 -5.03
C ILE A 3 5.65 7.77 -6.50
N ILE A 4 5.47 6.75 -7.32
CA ILE A 4 5.26 6.93 -8.75
C ILE A 4 3.86 6.47 -9.09
N VAL A 5 3.10 7.31 -9.79
CA VAL A 5 1.73 7.00 -10.19
C VAL A 5 1.63 6.92 -11.69
N ASN A 6 1.20 5.78 -12.19
CA ASN A 6 1.04 5.53 -13.61
C ASN A 6 -0.39 5.17 -13.97
N GLY A 7 -0.78 5.50 -15.19
CA GLY A 7 -2.11 5.15 -15.67
C GLY A 7 -2.01 4.20 -16.86
N LYS A 8 -2.97 3.27 -16.94
CA LYS A 8 -3.06 2.33 -18.04
C LYS A 8 -4.46 2.43 -18.59
N HIS A 9 -4.59 2.97 -19.80
CA HIS A 9 -5.91 3.25 -20.39
C HIS A 9 -6.69 4.23 -19.53
N LEU A 10 -5.98 5.01 -18.72
CA LEU A 10 -6.57 5.98 -17.81
C LEU A 10 -5.63 7.15 -17.70
N ARG A 11 -6.17 8.36 -17.89
CA ARG A 11 -5.37 9.56 -17.79
C ARG A 11 -5.19 9.95 -16.33
N ILE A 12 -3.96 10.16 -15.93
CA ILE A 12 -3.66 10.56 -14.57
C ILE A 12 -3.72 12.08 -14.50
N THR A 13 -4.77 12.62 -13.89
CA THR A 13 -4.89 14.05 -13.70
C THR A 13 -4.09 14.45 -12.46
N PRO A 14 -3.75 15.75 -12.33
CA PRO A 14 -3.06 16.20 -11.13
C PRO A 14 -3.84 15.90 -9.85
N ALA A 15 -5.17 16.03 -9.89
CA ALA A 15 -5.99 15.73 -8.72
C ALA A 15 -5.88 14.27 -8.34
N LEU A 16 -5.92 13.39 -9.34
CA LEU A 16 -5.84 11.95 -9.09
C LEU A 16 -4.47 11.57 -8.55
N LYS A 17 -3.43 12.14 -9.14
CA LYS A 17 -2.08 11.88 -8.67
C LYS A 17 -1.90 12.34 -7.23
N ASN A 18 -2.36 13.55 -6.93
CA ASN A 18 -2.24 14.09 -5.58
C ASN A 18 -2.99 13.23 -4.57
N TYR A 19 -4.16 12.76 -4.96
CA TYR A 19 -4.96 11.91 -4.09
C TYR A 19 -4.21 10.62 -3.75
N ALA A 20 -3.66 9.97 -4.77
CA ALA A 20 -2.92 8.73 -4.58
C ALA A 20 -1.67 8.95 -3.73
N VAL A 21 -0.92 10.01 -4.04
CA VAL A 21 0.31 10.31 -3.31
C VAL A 21 0.01 10.59 -1.84
N GLU A 22 -1.05 11.35 -1.58
CA GLU A 22 -1.41 11.68 -0.21
C GLU A 22 -1.81 10.44 0.58
N LYS A 23 -2.63 9.58 -0.03
CA LYS A 23 -3.10 8.39 0.67
C LYS A 23 -1.99 7.38 0.91
N ILE A 24 -1.13 7.18 -0.08
CA ILE A 24 -0.03 6.23 0.06
C ILE A 24 1.08 6.81 0.93
N GLY A 25 1.31 8.11 0.83
CA GLY A 25 2.38 8.75 1.57
C GLY A 25 2.28 8.62 3.09
N LYS A 26 1.07 8.39 3.59
CA LYS A 26 0.90 8.26 5.04
C LYS A 26 1.63 7.03 5.59
N PHE A 27 2.00 6.09 4.73
CA PHE A 27 2.70 4.89 5.16
C PHE A 27 4.19 5.13 5.35
N GLU A 28 4.68 6.30 4.96
CA GLU A 28 6.10 6.60 5.09
C GLU A 28 6.60 6.46 6.52
N LYS A 29 5.75 6.75 7.48
CA LYS A 29 6.12 6.67 8.88
C LYS A 29 6.47 5.25 9.34
N TYR A 30 6.10 4.25 8.56
CA TYR A 30 6.41 2.87 8.90
C TYR A 30 7.72 2.39 8.30
N PHE A 31 8.31 3.17 7.41
CA PHE A 31 9.50 2.73 6.67
C PHE A 31 10.53 3.85 6.63
N SER A 32 11.73 3.48 6.18
CA SER A 32 12.80 4.47 6.04
C SER A 32 12.57 5.32 4.80
N ASN A 33 13.41 6.33 4.63
CA ASN A 33 13.34 7.21 3.47
C ASN A 33 13.52 6.48 2.16
N LYS A 34 14.04 5.28 2.20
CA LYS A 34 14.33 4.55 0.97
C LYS A 34 13.17 3.72 0.46
N ALA A 35 12.02 3.84 1.08
CA ALA A 35 10.84 3.13 0.60
C ALA A 35 10.38 3.68 -0.74
N GLU A 36 9.91 2.80 -1.61
CA GLU A 36 9.39 3.18 -2.91
C GLU A 36 8.02 2.56 -3.11
N ALA A 37 7.11 3.33 -3.67
CA ALA A 37 5.78 2.84 -3.96
C ALA A 37 5.46 3.10 -5.44
N SER A 38 5.00 2.07 -6.12
CA SER A 38 4.58 2.17 -7.50
C SER A 38 3.08 1.95 -7.55
N VAL A 39 2.35 2.94 -8.02
CA VAL A 39 0.89 2.88 -8.10
C VAL A 39 0.48 2.84 -9.56
N THR A 40 -0.26 1.81 -9.94
CA THR A 40 -0.74 1.71 -11.30
C THR A 40 -2.27 1.72 -11.27
N LEU A 41 -2.84 2.69 -11.96
CA LEU A 41 -4.28 2.85 -12.05
C LEU A 41 -4.71 2.51 -13.47
N SER A 42 -5.71 1.64 -13.59
CA SER A 42 -6.15 1.24 -14.91
C SER A 42 -7.66 1.17 -14.96
N VAL A 43 -8.20 1.20 -16.18
CA VAL A 43 -9.62 1.09 -16.37
C VAL A 43 -9.88 0.16 -17.56
N GLU A 44 -10.86 -0.71 -17.38
CA GLU A 44 -11.29 -1.60 -18.46
C GLU A 44 -12.79 -1.69 -18.38
N LYS A 45 -13.46 -1.10 -19.34
CA LYS A 45 -14.91 -0.97 -19.32
C LYS A 45 -15.32 -0.20 -18.07
N TYR A 46 -16.03 -0.85 -17.16
CA TYR A 46 -16.49 -0.18 -15.94
C TYR A 46 -15.64 -0.53 -14.72
N ARG A 47 -14.55 -1.24 -14.95
CA ARG A 47 -13.73 -1.71 -13.83
C ARG A 47 -12.51 -0.83 -13.70
N HIS A 48 -12.38 -0.20 -12.55
CA HIS A 48 -11.23 0.63 -12.24
C HIS A 48 -10.35 -0.12 -11.26
N LYS A 49 -9.11 -0.33 -11.63
CA LYS A 49 -8.19 -1.12 -10.82
C LYS A 49 -7.07 -0.25 -10.28
N ALA A 50 -6.76 -0.42 -9.01
CA ALA A 50 -5.61 0.23 -8.39
C ALA A 50 -4.67 -0.85 -7.89
N GLU A 51 -3.42 -0.78 -8.32
CA GLU A 51 -2.38 -1.70 -7.89
C GLU A 51 -1.27 -0.91 -7.23
N VAL A 52 -0.79 -1.38 -6.10
CA VAL A 52 0.32 -0.73 -5.41
C VAL A 52 1.37 -1.76 -5.10
N LEU A 53 2.61 -1.45 -5.44
CA LEU A 53 3.76 -2.26 -5.11
C LEU A 53 4.66 -1.41 -4.24
N LEU A 54 4.83 -1.82 -3.00
CA LEU A 54 5.63 -1.09 -2.03
C LEU A 54 6.89 -1.88 -1.71
N ARG A 55 8.03 -1.25 -1.89
CA ARG A 55 9.33 -1.85 -1.58
C ARG A 55 10.01 -1.08 -0.48
N ALA A 56 10.40 -1.78 0.57
CA ALA A 56 11.08 -1.15 1.67
C ALA A 56 11.84 -2.18 2.48
N ASN A 57 13.06 -1.88 2.83
CA ASN A 57 13.85 -2.73 3.73
C ASN A 57 13.95 -4.20 3.27
N GLY A 58 14.08 -4.38 1.95
CA GLY A 58 14.18 -5.72 1.41
C GLY A 58 12.87 -6.48 1.35
N VAL A 59 11.77 -5.81 1.67
CA VAL A 59 10.46 -6.41 1.68
C VAL A 59 9.62 -5.82 0.56
N MET A 60 8.80 -6.64 -0.06
CA MET A 60 7.91 -6.19 -1.11
C MET A 60 6.47 -6.48 -0.68
N ILE A 61 5.65 -5.45 -0.63
CA ILE A 61 4.25 -5.57 -0.27
C ILE A 61 3.40 -5.14 -1.46
N GLN A 62 2.46 -5.98 -1.83
CA GLN A 62 1.65 -5.73 -3.00
C GLN A 62 0.17 -5.86 -2.67
N ALA A 63 -0.65 -4.97 -3.23
CA ALA A 63 -2.08 -5.03 -3.07
C ALA A 63 -2.76 -4.49 -4.31
N GLU A 64 -3.98 -4.95 -4.56
CA GLU A 64 -4.77 -4.43 -5.65
C GLU A 64 -6.24 -4.47 -5.31
N SER A 65 -7.01 -3.59 -5.93
CA SER A 65 -8.45 -3.51 -5.75
C SER A 65 -9.11 -3.10 -7.04
N VAL A 66 -10.32 -3.59 -7.26
CA VAL A 66 -11.10 -3.26 -8.44
C VAL A 66 -12.47 -2.76 -7.97
N THR A 67 -12.86 -1.58 -8.44
CA THR A 67 -14.16 -1.01 -8.10
C THR A 67 -14.76 -0.35 -9.34
N GLY A 68 -15.94 0.23 -9.19
CA GLY A 68 -16.59 0.93 -10.29
C GLY A 68 -16.10 2.35 -10.51
N GLU A 69 -15.15 2.82 -9.69
CA GLU A 69 -14.69 4.20 -9.76
C GLU A 69 -13.27 4.28 -9.19
N VAL A 70 -12.43 5.11 -9.83
CA VAL A 70 -10.99 5.07 -9.53
C VAL A 70 -10.65 5.52 -8.11
N TYR A 71 -11.33 6.52 -7.57
CA TYR A 71 -11.02 6.98 -6.22
C TYR A 71 -11.37 5.91 -5.19
N SER A 72 -12.47 5.20 -5.41
CA SER A 72 -12.82 4.07 -4.55
C SER A 72 -11.78 2.97 -4.62
N ALA A 73 -11.24 2.72 -5.82
CA ALA A 73 -10.21 1.71 -5.98
C ALA A 73 -8.97 2.06 -5.17
N ILE A 74 -8.60 3.35 -5.18
CA ILE A 74 -7.46 3.80 -4.40
C ILE A 74 -7.73 3.63 -2.91
N ASP A 75 -8.92 4.00 -2.46
CA ASP A 75 -9.27 3.87 -1.05
C ASP A 75 -9.20 2.41 -0.60
N GLU A 76 -9.73 1.50 -1.41
CA GLU A 76 -9.70 0.08 -1.07
C GLU A 76 -8.30 -0.50 -1.04
N VAL A 77 -7.48 -0.12 -2.03
CA VAL A 77 -6.12 -0.67 -2.07
C VAL A 77 -5.30 -0.14 -0.90
N VAL A 78 -5.57 1.10 -0.48
CA VAL A 78 -4.89 1.67 0.68
C VAL A 78 -5.25 0.90 1.95
N GLU A 79 -6.52 0.52 2.10
CA GLU A 79 -6.94 -0.28 3.24
C GLU A 79 -6.26 -1.63 3.25
N LYS A 80 -6.15 -2.25 2.08
CA LYS A 80 -5.48 -3.55 1.98
C LYS A 80 -4.00 -3.43 2.31
N LEU A 81 -3.36 -2.37 1.82
CA LEU A 81 -1.96 -2.11 2.12
C LEU A 81 -1.76 -1.92 3.61
N GLU A 82 -2.63 -1.15 4.23
CA GLU A 82 -2.53 -0.86 5.65
C GLU A 82 -2.56 -2.13 6.46
N LYS A 83 -3.44 -3.05 6.12
CA LYS A 83 -3.52 -4.33 6.83
C LYS A 83 -2.25 -5.13 6.67
N GLN A 84 -1.70 -5.16 5.47
CA GLN A 84 -0.47 -5.90 5.23
C GLN A 84 0.72 -5.26 5.94
N ILE A 85 0.78 -3.94 5.96
CA ILE A 85 1.85 -3.23 6.62
C ILE A 85 1.80 -3.48 8.13
N LYS A 86 0.61 -3.47 8.70
CA LYS A 86 0.47 -3.73 10.13
C LYS A 86 0.90 -5.15 10.45
N LYS A 87 0.54 -6.09 9.61
CA LYS A 87 0.97 -7.47 9.78
C LYS A 87 2.48 -7.58 9.75
N TYR A 88 3.08 -6.90 8.79
CA TYR A 88 4.54 -6.91 8.65
C TYR A 88 5.20 -6.33 9.89
N LYS A 89 4.68 -5.23 10.41
CA LYS A 89 5.23 -4.61 11.60
C LYS A 89 5.05 -5.48 12.83
N GLU A 90 3.91 -6.10 12.94
CA GLU A 90 3.66 -7.01 14.05
C GLU A 90 4.59 -8.19 14.04
N LYS A 91 4.85 -8.72 12.84
CA LYS A 91 5.79 -9.82 12.70
C LYS A 91 7.19 -9.42 13.13
N LEU A 92 7.61 -8.24 12.75
CA LEU A 92 8.92 -7.76 13.14
C LEU A 92 9.05 -7.63 14.65
N VAL A 93 8.03 -7.06 15.28
CA VAL A 93 8.02 -6.89 16.72
C VAL A 93 8.00 -8.23 17.42
N SER A 94 7.14 -9.12 16.98
CA SER A 94 7.07 -10.46 17.53
C SER A 94 8.38 -11.19 17.41
N HIS A 95 8.98 -11.08 16.25
CA HIS A 95 10.24 -11.76 15.98
C HIS A 95 11.34 -11.22 16.88
N ARG A 96 11.34 -9.95 17.15
CA ARG A 96 12.32 -9.35 17.99
C ARG A 96 12.17 -9.78 19.43
N LYS A 97 10.95 -9.85 19.89
CA LYS A 97 10.72 -10.27 21.21
C LYS A 97 10.65 -11.71 21.33
N GLY A 98 10.58 -12.29 20.20
CA GLY A 98 10.47 -13.67 20.09
C GLY A 98 11.24 -14.38 20.89
N GLU A 99 11.85 -13.82 21.31
CA GLU A 99 12.23 -14.40 22.08
C GLU A 99 11.25 -14.30 23.00
N GLY A 100 10.61 -14.12 23.14
CA GLY A 100 9.69 -14.18 24.03
C GLY A 100 8.34 -14.17 23.83
N LYS A 101 8.16 -14.36 23.82
CA LYS A 101 7.00 -14.50 23.83
C LYS A 101 6.02 -14.57 23.11
N LYS A 102 5.92 -14.85 23.11
CA LYS A 102 5.08 -14.99 22.61
C LYS A 102 4.09 -14.82 22.47
N LEU A 103 3.95 -14.84 22.76
CA LEU A 103 3.09 -14.57 22.53
C LEU A 103 2.21 -14.27 22.35
N LYS A 104 1.92 -14.18 22.61
CA LYS A 104 1.15 -13.83 22.43
C LYS A 104 0.53 -13.56 21.83
N PRO A 105 0.48 -13.65 21.78
CA PRO A 105 -0.22 -13.37 21.21
C PRO A 105 -0.83 -13.24 20.69
N SER A 106 -0.82 -13.29 20.93
CA SER A 106 -1.28 -13.02 20.43
C SER A 106 -1.78 -12.79 20.11
N ALA A 107 -1.89 -12.84 20.36
CA ALA A 107 -2.25 -12.46 20.10
C ALA A 107 -2.54 -12.15 19.82
N VAL A 108 -2.56 -12.21 19.94
CA VAL A 108 -2.69 -11.88 19.71
C VAL A 108 -2.90 -11.87 19.48
#